data_ce547268b6069ed3ddf70d9183b7a3bc
#
_entry.id   ce547268b6069ed3ddf70d9183b7a3bc
#
_cell.length_a   1.000
_cell.length_b   1.000
_cell.length_c   1.000
_cell.angle_alpha   90.00
_cell.angle_beta   90.00
_cell.angle_gamma   90.00
#
_symmetry.space_group_name_H-M   'P 1'
#
loop_
_entity.id
_entity.type
_entity.pdbx_description
1 polymer ?
#
loop_
_entity_poly.entity_id
_entity_poly.type
_entity_poly.pdbx_seq_one_letter_code
_entity_poly.pdbx_strand_id
1 'polypeptide(L)'
;LKNILFLSTLFCLINIDVASQDSTRLRILSWNIKMLPRGLVFLEHYPVKRAKLIPAQLLTDSIDVICFQEAFDPRARRILKKGLQSQFPYAVGPANNWTSFKVNSGVMMFSRYPMKQLGQTKFSSCEKEDCMARKGGLMCEVEKGGRRIQLLGTHCEAGGSKEMKVSQFYELKDLADRYTNDSIPLFYLGDFNCARNNPNLYPDLVQALNASDGELSGEIKCTTDHRFCDMHEQNPNGSQKVIDFVLERNNSARPVNIKREVRRYRQAWDKKHADLSDHYAVYAVCEW
;
A
#
# COMPACT_ATOMS: atom_id res chain seq x y z
N LEU A 1 35.02 39.35 7.25
CA LEU A 1 35.35 38.18 6.41
C LEU A 1 35.38 36.85 7.20
N LYS A 2 35.91 36.83 8.45
CA LYS A 2 35.96 35.64 9.31
C LYS A 2 34.57 35.14 9.76
N ASN A 3 33.59 36.04 9.96
CA ASN A 3 32.23 35.67 10.41
C ASN A 3 31.38 35.07 9.32
N ILE A 4 31.62 35.37 8.04
CA ILE A 4 30.87 34.83 6.91
C ILE A 4 31.26 33.35 6.63
N LEU A 5 32.54 33.01 6.86
CA LEU A 5 33.05 31.65 6.67
C LEU A 5 32.48 30.67 7.74
N PHE A 6 32.25 31.16 8.98
CA PHE A 6 31.69 30.33 10.06
C PHE A 6 30.19 30.01 9.83
N LEU A 7 29.41 30.96 9.25
CA LEU A 7 27.99 30.76 8.95
C LEU A 7 27.79 29.77 7.79
N SER A 8 28.66 29.78 6.77
CA SER A 8 28.54 28.87 5.63
C SER A 8 28.88 27.42 5.99
N THR A 9 29.85 27.20 6.90
CA THR A 9 30.17 25.84 7.38
C THR A 9 29.09 25.25 8.27
N LEU A 10 28.44 26.07 9.11
CA LEU A 10 27.33 25.60 9.96
C LEU A 10 26.09 25.20 9.12
N PHE A 11 25.80 25.97 8.07
CA PHE A 11 24.67 25.65 7.16
C PHE A 11 24.90 24.37 6.34
N CYS A 12 26.15 24.07 5.99
CA CYS A 12 26.53 22.85 5.30
C CYS A 12 26.38 21.60 6.19
N LEU A 13 26.77 21.70 7.48
CA LEU A 13 26.65 20.60 8.44
C LEU A 13 25.20 20.26 8.77
N ILE A 14 24.31 21.25 8.91
CA ILE A 14 22.89 21.04 9.16
C ILE A 14 22.22 20.34 7.96
N ASN A 15 22.58 20.73 6.73
CA ASN A 15 22.04 20.10 5.52
C ASN A 15 22.54 18.67 5.31
N ILE A 16 23.77 18.35 5.73
CA ILE A 16 24.32 16.98 5.65
C ILE A 16 23.62 16.06 6.63
N ASP A 17 23.34 16.51 7.86
CA ASP A 17 22.64 15.70 8.86
C ASP A 17 21.18 15.41 8.47
N VAL A 18 20.47 16.39 7.96
CA VAL A 18 19.09 16.22 7.49
C VAL A 18 19.02 15.28 6.28
N ALA A 19 19.92 15.44 5.31
CA ALA A 19 20.00 14.56 4.15
C ALA A 19 20.42 13.13 4.53
N SER A 20 21.32 12.97 5.51
CA SER A 20 21.75 11.69 6.05
C SER A 20 20.61 10.96 6.76
N GLN A 21 19.87 11.66 7.63
CA GLN A 21 18.71 11.07 8.32
C GLN A 21 17.59 10.65 7.36
N ASP A 22 17.36 11.37 6.26
CA ASP A 22 16.34 10.99 5.29
C ASP A 22 16.74 9.76 4.45
N SER A 23 18.05 9.54 4.24
CA SER A 23 18.57 8.36 3.52
C SER A 23 18.40 7.05 4.28
N THR A 24 18.29 7.11 5.62
CA THR A 24 18.10 5.93 6.49
C THR A 24 16.66 5.60 6.79
N ARG A 25 15.70 6.35 6.22
CA ARG A 25 14.27 6.15 6.43
C ARG A 25 13.55 5.85 5.13
N LEU A 26 12.53 4.99 5.19
CA LEU A 26 11.53 4.82 4.14
C LEU A 26 10.13 4.95 4.72
N ARG A 27 9.31 5.80 4.11
CA ARG A 27 7.92 6.05 4.50
C ARG A 27 6.99 5.44 3.47
N ILE A 28 6.25 4.41 3.86
CA ILE A 28 5.38 3.62 2.99
C ILE A 28 3.93 3.89 3.36
N LEU A 29 3.08 4.07 2.35
CA LEU A 29 1.63 4.07 2.49
C LEU A 29 1.05 2.93 1.67
N SER A 30 0.29 2.03 2.31
CA SER A 30 -0.54 1.01 1.65
C SER A 30 -2.01 1.34 1.85
N TRP A 31 -2.79 1.42 0.76
CA TRP A 31 -4.18 1.84 0.84
C TRP A 31 -5.05 1.21 -0.25
N ASN A 32 -6.06 0.45 0.17
CA ASN A 32 -7.15 0.05 -0.70
C ASN A 32 -8.07 1.27 -0.91
N ILE A 33 -8.18 1.75 -2.15
CA ILE A 33 -8.86 3.01 -2.50
C ILE A 33 -10.25 2.83 -3.10
N LYS A 34 -10.72 1.58 -3.24
CA LYS A 34 -12.06 1.23 -3.79
C LYS A 34 -12.41 2.01 -5.08
N MET A 35 -11.53 1.99 -6.06
CA MET A 35 -11.80 2.58 -7.38
C MET A 35 -12.34 1.50 -8.34
N LEU A 36 -13.51 0.96 -8.03
CA LEU A 36 -14.16 -0.09 -8.80
C LEU A 36 -14.49 0.37 -10.23
N PRO A 37 -14.51 -0.55 -11.23
CA PRO A 37 -14.81 -0.21 -12.61
C PRO A 37 -16.24 0.33 -12.76
N ARG A 38 -16.37 1.47 -13.43
CA ARG A 38 -17.68 2.03 -13.76
C ARG A 38 -18.43 1.09 -14.71
N GLY A 39 -19.69 0.85 -14.44
CA GLY A 39 -20.57 -0.03 -15.24
C GLY A 39 -20.67 -1.47 -14.71
N LEU A 40 -19.79 -1.91 -13.81
CA LEU A 40 -19.90 -3.19 -13.12
C LEU A 40 -20.59 -3.09 -11.75
N VAL A 41 -20.56 -1.90 -11.16
CA VAL A 41 -21.20 -1.62 -9.87
C VAL A 41 -22.04 -0.36 -10.01
N PHE A 42 -23.28 -0.40 -9.52
CA PHE A 42 -24.14 0.77 -9.47
C PHE A 42 -23.43 1.92 -8.74
N LEU A 43 -23.51 3.12 -9.29
CA LEU A 43 -22.65 4.33 -9.19
C LEU A 43 -22.42 4.93 -7.79
N GLU A 44 -22.64 4.22 -6.70
CA GLU A 44 -22.60 4.78 -5.34
C GLU A 44 -21.21 5.14 -4.82
N HIS A 45 -20.12 4.67 -5.44
CA HIS A 45 -18.78 4.86 -4.92
C HIS A 45 -17.96 5.99 -5.58
N TYR A 46 -18.49 6.63 -6.60
CA TYR A 46 -17.94 7.80 -7.31
C TYR A 46 -16.40 7.82 -7.46
N PRO A 47 -15.76 6.79 -8.06
CA PRO A 47 -14.30 6.66 -8.07
C PRO A 47 -13.60 7.88 -8.66
N VAL A 48 -14.17 8.51 -9.69
CA VAL A 48 -13.58 9.70 -10.35
C VAL A 48 -13.65 10.95 -9.45
N LYS A 49 -14.69 11.10 -8.61
CA LYS A 49 -14.75 12.22 -7.68
C LYS A 49 -13.68 12.07 -6.61
N ARG A 50 -13.61 10.91 -5.96
CA ARG A 50 -12.64 10.62 -4.90
C ARG A 50 -11.19 10.66 -5.43
N ALA A 51 -10.93 10.14 -6.64
CA ALA A 51 -9.62 10.20 -7.27
C ALA A 51 -9.09 11.63 -7.49
N LYS A 52 -9.96 12.65 -7.61
CA LYS A 52 -9.55 14.05 -7.71
C LYS A 52 -9.11 14.64 -6.36
N LEU A 53 -9.60 14.09 -5.26
CA LEU A 53 -9.36 14.60 -3.90
C LEU A 53 -8.15 13.94 -3.24
N ILE A 54 -7.93 12.65 -3.52
CA ILE A 54 -6.85 11.85 -2.92
C ILE A 54 -5.46 12.51 -3.08
N PRO A 55 -5.02 12.99 -4.26
CA PRO A 55 -3.69 13.58 -4.39
C PRO A 55 -3.41 14.73 -3.44
N ALA A 56 -4.38 15.63 -3.26
CA ALA A 56 -4.22 16.79 -2.37
C ALA A 56 -3.94 16.38 -0.91
N GLN A 57 -4.55 15.28 -0.45
CA GLN A 57 -4.31 14.74 0.88
C GLN A 57 -2.91 14.13 1.00
N LEU A 58 -2.51 13.32 -0.01
CA LEU A 58 -1.25 12.59 0.03
C LEU A 58 -0.01 13.47 -0.20
N LEU A 59 -0.16 14.58 -0.95
CA LEU A 59 0.95 15.50 -1.21
C LEU A 59 1.35 16.32 0.02
N THR A 60 0.48 16.43 1.02
CA THR A 60 0.78 17.08 2.30
C THR A 60 1.45 16.15 3.30
N ASP A 61 1.42 14.85 3.04
CA ASP A 61 2.02 13.84 3.90
C ASP A 61 3.48 13.55 3.54
N SER A 62 4.27 13.21 4.55
CA SER A 62 5.65 12.73 4.36
C SER A 62 5.63 11.26 3.93
N ILE A 63 5.36 11.00 2.64
CA ILE A 63 5.31 9.64 2.07
C ILE A 63 6.41 9.53 1.01
N ASP A 64 7.13 8.41 0.98
CA ASP A 64 8.14 8.10 -0.03
C ASP A 64 7.59 7.16 -1.11
N VAL A 65 6.79 6.18 -0.71
CA VAL A 65 6.16 5.19 -1.61
C VAL A 65 4.70 4.98 -1.24
N ILE A 66 3.85 4.89 -2.25
CA ILE A 66 2.43 4.59 -2.12
C ILE A 66 2.14 3.27 -2.86
N CYS A 67 1.41 2.35 -2.22
CA CYS A 67 0.85 1.16 -2.83
C CYS A 67 -0.68 1.22 -2.74
N PHE A 68 -1.34 1.35 -3.88
CA PHE A 68 -2.79 1.31 -3.96
C PHE A 68 -3.28 -0.09 -4.32
N GLN A 69 -4.39 -0.50 -3.70
CA GLN A 69 -5.22 -1.63 -4.11
C GLN A 69 -6.57 -1.11 -4.63
N GLU A 70 -7.26 -1.93 -5.39
CA GLU A 70 -8.51 -1.60 -6.09
C GLU A 70 -8.45 -0.37 -7.02
N ALA A 71 -7.29 -0.05 -7.54
CA ALA A 71 -7.16 0.98 -8.58
C ALA A 71 -7.64 0.44 -9.95
N PHE A 72 -8.88 -0.06 -10.03
CA PHE A 72 -9.42 -0.71 -11.22
C PHE A 72 -9.87 0.27 -12.31
N ASP A 73 -10.53 1.39 -11.94
CA ASP A 73 -11.07 2.35 -12.91
C ASP A 73 -9.95 3.08 -13.68
N PRO A 74 -9.87 2.98 -15.01
CA PRO A 74 -8.77 3.57 -15.78
C PRO A 74 -8.77 5.11 -15.77
N ARG A 75 -9.94 5.74 -15.59
CA ARG A 75 -10.06 7.19 -15.50
C ARG A 75 -9.59 7.69 -14.12
N ALA A 76 -9.94 6.97 -13.06
CA ALA A 76 -9.45 7.26 -11.72
C ALA A 76 -7.92 7.13 -11.65
N ARG A 77 -7.33 6.04 -12.20
CA ARG A 77 -5.87 5.87 -12.29
C ARG A 77 -5.17 7.02 -13.02
N ARG A 78 -5.74 7.49 -14.14
CA ARG A 78 -5.17 8.62 -14.89
C ARG A 78 -5.17 9.89 -14.07
N ILE A 79 -6.25 10.14 -13.32
CA ILE A 79 -6.36 11.31 -12.43
C ILE A 79 -5.35 11.22 -11.29
N LEU A 80 -5.26 10.06 -10.62
CA LEU A 80 -4.28 9.81 -9.56
C LEU A 80 -2.85 10.00 -10.06
N LYS A 81 -2.50 9.39 -11.21
CA LYS A 81 -1.17 9.55 -11.81
C LYS A 81 -0.84 11.01 -12.11
N LYS A 82 -1.77 11.74 -12.74
CA LYS A 82 -1.58 13.18 -13.03
C LYS A 82 -1.46 14.00 -11.74
N GLY A 83 -2.27 13.72 -10.73
CA GLY A 83 -2.28 14.47 -9.47
C GLY A 83 -1.06 14.22 -8.58
N LEU A 84 -0.46 13.03 -8.64
CA LEU A 84 0.69 12.65 -7.83
C LEU A 84 2.05 12.89 -8.50
N GLN A 85 2.11 13.04 -9.83
CA GLN A 85 3.36 13.03 -10.60
C GLN A 85 4.40 14.09 -10.18
N SER A 86 3.97 15.22 -9.59
CA SER A 86 4.88 16.29 -9.15
C SER A 86 5.81 15.85 -8.01
N GLN A 87 5.36 14.97 -7.12
CA GLN A 87 6.15 14.44 -6.01
C GLN A 87 6.46 12.95 -6.15
N PHE A 88 5.69 12.21 -6.95
CA PHE A 88 5.85 10.79 -7.20
C PHE A 88 6.01 10.54 -8.71
N PRO A 89 7.17 10.90 -9.29
CA PRO A 89 7.39 10.80 -10.74
C PRO A 89 7.46 9.35 -11.24
N TYR A 90 7.74 8.39 -10.37
CA TYR A 90 7.81 6.98 -10.72
C TYR A 90 6.50 6.28 -10.38
N ALA A 91 5.91 5.60 -11.37
CA ALA A 91 4.67 4.85 -11.19
C ALA A 91 4.73 3.51 -11.95
N VAL A 92 4.37 2.43 -11.27
CA VAL A 92 4.34 1.06 -11.80
C VAL A 92 2.96 0.45 -11.57
N GLY A 93 2.50 -0.35 -12.51
CA GLY A 93 1.19 -1.00 -12.47
C GLY A 93 0.12 -0.30 -13.30
N PRO A 94 -1.13 -0.78 -13.26
CA PRO A 94 -1.56 -1.93 -12.45
C PRO A 94 -0.99 -3.24 -12.96
N ALA A 95 -0.73 -4.17 -12.03
CA ALA A 95 -0.29 -5.51 -12.39
C ALA A 95 -1.36 -6.26 -13.20
N ASN A 96 -0.94 -7.26 -13.99
CA ASN A 96 -1.82 -8.13 -14.76
C ASN A 96 -2.77 -7.38 -15.72
N ASN A 97 -2.30 -6.26 -16.28
CA ASN A 97 -3.05 -5.39 -17.18
C ASN A 97 -2.96 -5.87 -18.64
N TRP A 98 -3.54 -7.02 -18.94
CA TRP A 98 -3.62 -7.55 -20.30
C TRP A 98 -4.96 -7.21 -20.96
N THR A 99 -4.98 -7.20 -22.29
CA THR A 99 -6.21 -7.06 -23.06
C THR A 99 -7.11 -8.29 -22.87
N SER A 100 -8.20 -8.16 -22.13
CA SER A 100 -9.26 -9.18 -21.99
C SER A 100 -10.49 -8.59 -21.31
N PHE A 101 -11.54 -9.41 -21.22
CA PHE A 101 -12.80 -9.06 -20.54
C PHE A 101 -12.64 -8.89 -19.01
N LYS A 102 -11.59 -9.45 -18.41
CA LYS A 102 -11.32 -9.31 -16.97
C LYS A 102 -10.54 -8.03 -16.71
N VAL A 103 -10.82 -7.36 -15.59
CA VAL A 103 -10.06 -6.21 -15.15
C VAL A 103 -8.67 -6.62 -14.62
N ASN A 104 -7.74 -5.68 -14.53
CA ASN A 104 -6.40 -5.89 -13.99
C ASN A 104 -6.42 -6.24 -12.48
N SER A 105 -5.25 -6.31 -11.83
CA SER A 105 -5.17 -6.64 -10.40
C SER A 105 -5.64 -5.52 -9.47
N GLY A 106 -5.78 -4.28 -9.94
CA GLY A 106 -6.01 -3.11 -9.12
C GLY A 106 -4.79 -2.62 -8.32
N VAL A 107 -3.67 -3.35 -8.35
CA VAL A 107 -2.47 -3.01 -7.59
C VAL A 107 -1.54 -2.13 -8.41
N MET A 108 -1.23 -0.92 -7.89
CA MET A 108 -0.25 -0.03 -8.49
C MET A 108 0.55 0.73 -7.43
N MET A 109 1.78 1.11 -7.77
CA MET A 109 2.68 1.82 -6.88
C MET A 109 3.14 3.14 -7.46
N PHE A 110 3.42 4.09 -6.56
CA PHE A 110 4.01 5.39 -6.84
C PHE A 110 5.20 5.62 -5.92
N SER A 111 6.26 6.25 -6.43
CA SER A 111 7.46 6.53 -5.64
C SER A 111 8.03 7.91 -5.95
N ARG A 112 8.58 8.56 -4.91
CA ARG A 112 9.43 9.75 -5.04
C ARG A 112 10.80 9.42 -5.65
N TYR A 113 11.25 8.18 -5.46
CA TYR A 113 12.57 7.68 -5.82
C TYR A 113 12.50 6.73 -7.03
N PRO A 114 13.63 6.53 -7.73
CA PRO A 114 13.69 5.57 -8.83
C PRO A 114 13.09 4.23 -8.44
N MET A 115 12.12 3.78 -9.24
CA MET A 115 11.40 2.54 -9.01
C MET A 115 11.27 1.76 -10.30
N LYS A 116 11.56 0.46 -10.25
CA LYS A 116 11.38 -0.48 -11.37
C LYS A 116 10.54 -1.68 -10.95
N GLN A 117 9.75 -2.19 -11.88
CA GLN A 117 9.08 -3.47 -11.73
C GLN A 117 10.10 -4.60 -11.89
N LEU A 118 10.12 -5.54 -10.95
CA LEU A 118 10.91 -6.76 -11.05
C LEU A 118 10.08 -7.93 -11.62
N GLY A 119 8.82 -8.04 -11.17
CA GLY A 119 7.92 -9.09 -11.61
C GLY A 119 6.49 -8.87 -11.18
N GLN A 120 5.64 -9.79 -11.60
CA GLN A 120 4.24 -9.86 -11.18
C GLN A 120 3.75 -11.31 -11.22
N THR A 121 2.72 -11.62 -10.45
CA THR A 121 2.00 -12.88 -10.51
C THR A 121 0.50 -12.63 -10.58
N LYS A 122 -0.22 -13.55 -11.18
CA LYS A 122 -1.68 -13.65 -11.10
C LYS A 122 -2.00 -14.89 -10.27
N PHE A 123 -2.87 -14.77 -9.28
CA PHE A 123 -3.30 -15.93 -8.50
C PHE A 123 -3.89 -17.01 -9.38
N SER A 124 -3.55 -18.26 -9.09
CA SER A 124 -3.98 -19.44 -9.83
C SER A 124 -5.46 -19.72 -9.62
N SER A 125 -5.99 -19.37 -8.44
CA SER A 125 -7.37 -19.62 -8.03
C SER A 125 -8.08 -18.35 -7.60
N CYS A 126 -9.37 -18.28 -7.85
CA CYS A 126 -10.28 -17.23 -7.42
C CYS A 126 -11.68 -17.81 -7.20
N GLU A 127 -12.53 -17.11 -6.46
CA GLU A 127 -13.93 -17.46 -6.25
C GLU A 127 -14.86 -16.25 -6.51
N LYS A 128 -16.09 -16.53 -6.97
CA LYS A 128 -17.18 -15.56 -7.14
C LYS A 128 -16.78 -14.30 -7.94
N GLU A 129 -17.14 -13.12 -7.42
CA GLU A 129 -16.95 -11.81 -8.06
C GLU A 129 -15.47 -11.45 -8.22
N ASP A 130 -14.62 -11.91 -7.33
CA ASP A 130 -13.18 -11.66 -7.39
C ASP A 130 -12.52 -12.26 -8.64
N CYS A 131 -13.15 -13.31 -9.24
CA CYS A 131 -12.71 -13.86 -10.53
C CYS A 131 -12.87 -12.90 -11.72
N MET A 132 -13.59 -11.79 -11.57
CA MET A 132 -13.66 -10.73 -12.58
C MET A 132 -12.37 -9.89 -12.62
N ALA A 133 -11.57 -9.90 -11.56
CA ALA A 133 -10.26 -9.27 -11.47
C ALA A 133 -9.14 -10.31 -11.64
N ARG A 134 -7.97 -9.85 -12.09
CA ARG A 134 -6.76 -10.66 -12.16
C ARG A 134 -5.88 -10.35 -10.95
N LYS A 135 -6.43 -10.62 -9.75
CA LYS A 135 -5.71 -10.42 -8.50
C LYS A 135 -4.37 -11.16 -8.49
N GLY A 136 -3.43 -10.69 -7.70
CA GLY A 136 -2.08 -11.24 -7.61
C GLY A 136 -1.10 -10.26 -6.97
N GLY A 137 0.20 -10.46 -7.23
CA GLY A 137 1.28 -9.64 -6.70
C GLY A 137 1.98 -8.78 -7.75
N LEU A 138 2.44 -7.60 -7.33
CA LEU A 138 3.31 -6.69 -8.07
C LEU A 138 4.61 -6.48 -7.29
N MET A 139 5.72 -6.96 -7.82
CA MET A 139 7.05 -6.84 -7.21
C MET A 139 7.81 -5.68 -7.82
N CYS A 140 8.24 -4.74 -6.98
CA CYS A 140 9.02 -3.56 -7.36
C CYS A 140 10.30 -3.46 -6.53
N GLU A 141 11.29 -2.74 -7.05
CA GLU A 141 12.48 -2.30 -6.33
C GLU A 141 12.57 -0.78 -6.39
N VAL A 142 12.80 -0.16 -5.25
CA VAL A 142 13.02 1.29 -5.07
C VAL A 142 14.44 1.51 -4.62
N GLU A 143 15.09 2.56 -5.12
CA GLU A 143 16.42 2.98 -4.68
C GLU A 143 16.35 4.32 -3.99
N LYS A 144 16.67 4.35 -2.68
CA LYS A 144 16.74 5.57 -1.87
C LYS A 144 18.07 5.66 -1.14
N GLY A 145 18.82 6.75 -1.34
CA GLY A 145 20.09 6.97 -0.66
C GLY A 145 21.13 5.86 -0.89
N GLY A 146 21.15 5.27 -2.08
CA GLY A 146 22.01 4.13 -2.43
C GLY A 146 21.53 2.76 -1.88
N ARG A 147 20.45 2.72 -1.11
CA ARG A 147 19.84 1.49 -0.61
C ARG A 147 18.76 1.00 -1.55
N ARG A 148 18.85 -0.26 -1.96
CA ARG A 148 17.78 -0.96 -2.68
C ARG A 148 16.81 -1.55 -1.67
N ILE A 149 15.52 -1.35 -1.91
CA ILE A 149 14.42 -1.83 -1.06
C ILE A 149 13.36 -2.44 -1.96
N GLN A 150 12.92 -3.63 -1.63
CA GLN A 150 11.93 -4.36 -2.41
C GLN A 150 10.56 -4.26 -1.77
N LEU A 151 9.54 -4.13 -2.63
CA LEU A 151 8.15 -3.94 -2.26
C LEU A 151 7.29 -4.89 -3.06
N LEU A 152 6.50 -5.71 -2.42
CA LEU A 152 5.52 -6.59 -3.05
C LEU A 152 4.12 -6.13 -2.66
N GLY A 153 3.42 -5.49 -3.60
CA GLY A 153 2.03 -5.08 -3.42
C GLY A 153 1.06 -6.17 -3.84
N THR A 154 -0.02 -6.34 -3.08
CA THR A 154 -1.05 -7.35 -3.35
C THR A 154 -2.44 -6.87 -2.97
N HIS A 155 -3.46 -7.57 -3.49
CA HIS A 155 -4.83 -7.60 -3.02
C HIS A 155 -5.33 -9.04 -3.12
N CYS A 156 -5.41 -9.72 -1.99
CA CYS A 156 -5.84 -11.12 -1.91
C CYS A 156 -7.36 -11.24 -2.05
N GLU A 157 -7.83 -12.47 -2.22
CA GLU A 157 -9.24 -12.81 -2.33
C GLU A 157 -10.03 -12.37 -1.08
N ALA A 158 -11.18 -11.72 -1.27
CA ALA A 158 -12.04 -11.29 -0.18
C ALA A 158 -12.78 -12.47 0.45
N GLY A 159 -13.37 -13.32 -0.39
CA GLY A 159 -14.07 -14.55 -0.01
C GLY A 159 -13.17 -15.77 -0.04
N GLY A 160 -13.80 -16.92 -0.28
CA GLY A 160 -13.15 -18.19 -0.55
C GLY A 160 -12.70 -19.00 0.64
N SER A 161 -12.19 -20.20 0.34
CA SER A 161 -11.73 -21.14 1.35
C SER A 161 -10.41 -20.71 1.99
N LYS A 162 -10.11 -21.24 3.17
CA LYS A 162 -8.83 -21.05 3.85
C LYS A 162 -7.67 -21.53 2.95
N GLU A 163 -7.83 -22.70 2.35
CA GLU A 163 -6.82 -23.36 1.50
C GLU A 163 -6.46 -22.48 0.31
N MET A 164 -7.46 -21.87 -0.33
CA MET A 164 -7.24 -20.95 -1.44
C MET A 164 -6.47 -19.71 -1.00
N LYS A 165 -6.84 -19.10 0.13
CA LYS A 165 -6.11 -17.92 0.66
C LYS A 165 -4.67 -18.27 1.02
N VAL A 166 -4.43 -19.40 1.66
CA VAL A 166 -3.08 -19.89 1.99
C VAL A 166 -2.27 -20.14 0.71
N SER A 167 -2.87 -20.71 -0.33
CA SER A 167 -2.22 -20.85 -1.64
C SER A 167 -1.78 -19.49 -2.21
N GLN A 168 -2.63 -18.46 -2.13
CA GLN A 168 -2.27 -17.12 -2.57
C GLN A 168 -1.08 -16.54 -1.77
N PHE A 169 -0.99 -16.80 -0.47
CA PHE A 169 0.16 -16.37 0.34
C PHE A 169 1.47 -17.03 -0.12
N TYR A 170 1.43 -18.32 -0.45
CA TYR A 170 2.59 -19.02 -1.03
C TYR A 170 2.93 -18.52 -2.44
N GLU A 171 1.94 -18.19 -3.28
CA GLU A 171 2.20 -17.60 -4.59
C GLU A 171 2.87 -16.21 -4.49
N LEU A 172 2.54 -15.42 -3.46
CA LEU A 172 3.25 -14.16 -3.16
C LEU A 172 4.68 -14.41 -2.67
N LYS A 173 4.87 -15.43 -1.81
CA LYS A 173 6.21 -15.86 -1.39
C LYS A 173 7.06 -16.28 -2.58
N ASP A 174 6.52 -17.11 -3.46
CA ASP A 174 7.22 -17.59 -4.65
C ASP A 174 7.62 -16.44 -5.59
N LEU A 175 6.75 -15.42 -5.73
CA LEU A 175 7.11 -14.21 -6.47
C LEU A 175 8.26 -13.47 -5.78
N ALA A 176 8.20 -13.30 -4.47
CA ALA A 176 9.25 -12.63 -3.70
C ALA A 176 10.59 -13.36 -3.82
N ASP A 177 10.60 -14.68 -3.63
CA ASP A 177 11.82 -15.51 -3.61
C ASP A 177 12.58 -15.53 -4.94
N ARG A 178 11.92 -15.21 -6.05
CA ARG A 178 12.59 -15.08 -7.37
C ARG A 178 13.51 -13.86 -7.47
N TYR A 179 13.29 -12.83 -6.66
CA TYR A 179 13.95 -11.52 -6.82
C TYR A 179 14.68 -11.06 -5.57
N THR A 180 14.39 -11.64 -4.41
CA THR A 180 14.98 -11.21 -3.13
C THR A 180 16.07 -12.14 -2.66
N ASN A 181 16.90 -11.60 -1.77
CA ASN A 181 17.86 -12.36 -0.95
C ASN A 181 17.92 -11.72 0.44
N ASP A 182 18.71 -12.33 1.34
CA ASP A 182 18.78 -11.88 2.73
C ASP A 182 19.40 -10.49 2.94
N SER A 183 20.09 -9.95 1.92
CA SER A 183 20.72 -8.63 1.99
C SER A 183 19.87 -7.48 1.49
N ILE A 184 18.62 -7.73 1.03
CA ILE A 184 17.71 -6.71 0.52
C ILE A 184 16.45 -6.68 1.37
N PRO A 185 16.11 -5.54 2.01
CA PRO A 185 14.87 -5.40 2.74
C PRO A 185 13.67 -5.62 1.80
N LEU A 186 12.68 -6.38 2.26
CA LEU A 186 11.45 -6.64 1.53
C LEU A 186 10.23 -6.36 2.42
N PHE A 187 9.26 -5.63 1.86
CA PHE A 187 7.97 -5.39 2.47
C PHE A 187 6.85 -5.95 1.61
N TYR A 188 5.87 -6.60 2.25
CA TYR A 188 4.61 -6.99 1.64
C TYR A 188 3.54 -5.96 2.01
N LEU A 189 2.88 -5.40 1.00
CA LEU A 189 1.98 -4.27 1.13
C LEU A 189 0.61 -4.62 0.56
N GLY A 190 -0.46 -4.38 1.30
CA GLY A 190 -1.77 -4.52 0.69
C GLY A 190 -2.89 -4.94 1.61
N ASP A 191 -4.02 -5.15 0.95
CA ASP A 191 -5.20 -5.81 1.50
C ASP A 191 -5.06 -7.31 1.32
N PHE A 192 -4.80 -8.01 2.42
CA PHE A 192 -4.66 -9.46 2.44
C PHE A 192 -5.99 -10.17 2.67
N ASN A 193 -7.06 -9.42 2.94
CA ASN A 193 -8.36 -9.97 3.29
C ASN A 193 -8.27 -11.07 4.36
N CYS A 194 -7.32 -10.92 5.25
CA CYS A 194 -6.99 -11.80 6.37
C CYS A 194 -6.99 -10.96 7.66
N ALA A 195 -8.01 -11.12 8.48
CA ALA A 195 -8.09 -10.33 9.70
C ALA A 195 -6.99 -10.74 10.70
N ARG A 196 -6.27 -9.75 11.26
CA ARG A 196 -5.19 -9.96 12.24
C ARG A 196 -5.64 -10.81 13.43
N ASN A 197 -6.88 -10.68 13.84
CA ASN A 197 -7.47 -11.44 14.95
C ASN A 197 -8.10 -12.78 14.53
N ASN A 198 -7.92 -13.22 13.29
CA ASN A 198 -8.37 -14.54 12.84
C ASN A 198 -7.31 -15.60 13.23
N PRO A 199 -7.56 -16.42 14.25
CA PRO A 199 -6.58 -17.39 14.76
C PRO A 199 -6.30 -18.53 13.77
N ASN A 200 -7.19 -18.74 12.79
CA ASN A 200 -7.09 -19.86 11.86
C ASN A 200 -6.41 -19.48 10.53
N LEU A 201 -6.24 -18.19 10.22
CA LEU A 201 -5.70 -17.76 8.94
C LEU A 201 -4.49 -16.81 9.07
N TYR A 202 -4.51 -15.92 10.09
CA TYR A 202 -3.43 -14.94 10.24
C TYR A 202 -2.05 -15.57 10.55
N PRO A 203 -1.95 -16.63 11.39
CA PRO A 203 -0.68 -17.35 11.56
C PRO A 203 -0.14 -17.93 10.25
N ASP A 204 -1.02 -18.46 9.39
CA ASP A 204 -0.62 -18.99 8.09
C ASP A 204 -0.10 -17.90 7.16
N LEU A 205 -0.68 -16.68 7.20
CA LEU A 205 -0.20 -15.53 6.43
C LEU A 205 1.25 -15.17 6.79
N VAL A 206 1.52 -14.93 8.08
CA VAL A 206 2.85 -14.50 8.53
C VAL A 206 3.90 -15.61 8.39
N GLN A 207 3.49 -16.85 8.57
CA GLN A 207 4.35 -18.02 8.35
C GLN A 207 4.68 -18.21 6.86
N ALA A 208 3.68 -18.21 5.97
CA ALA A 208 3.88 -18.40 4.55
C ALA A 208 4.82 -17.35 3.96
N LEU A 209 4.64 -16.08 4.34
CA LEU A 209 5.47 -14.98 3.85
C LEU A 209 6.83 -14.87 4.56
N ASN A 210 7.06 -15.65 5.61
CA ASN A 210 8.19 -15.45 6.54
C ASN A 210 8.32 -13.98 6.93
N ALA A 211 7.24 -13.41 7.44
CA ALA A 211 7.12 -11.97 7.67
C ALA A 211 6.68 -11.66 9.09
N SER A 212 7.00 -10.45 9.52
CA SER A 212 6.56 -9.88 10.79
C SER A 212 5.60 -8.73 10.54
N ASP A 213 4.60 -8.64 11.40
CA ASP A 213 3.74 -7.48 11.56
C ASP A 213 4.11 -6.80 12.89
N GLY A 214 3.88 -5.56 13.03
CA GLY A 214 4.11 -4.85 14.28
C GLY A 214 2.81 -4.30 14.84
N GLU A 215 2.88 -3.70 16.00
CA GLU A 215 1.75 -3.00 16.58
C GLU A 215 1.43 -1.74 15.77
N LEU A 216 0.13 -1.41 15.74
CA LEU A 216 -0.35 -0.15 15.22
C LEU A 216 -0.26 0.91 16.32
N SER A 217 0.54 1.93 16.10
CA SER A 217 0.56 3.15 16.92
C SER A 217 -0.66 4.04 16.60
N GLY A 218 -0.83 5.14 17.32
CA GLY A 218 -1.94 6.08 17.11
C GLY A 218 -3.28 5.58 17.64
N GLU A 219 -4.33 6.35 17.38
CA GLU A 219 -5.68 6.13 17.94
C GLU A 219 -6.48 5.09 17.14
N ILE A 220 -6.33 5.09 15.81
CA ILE A 220 -7.08 4.19 14.92
C ILE A 220 -6.39 2.82 14.90
N LYS A 221 -7.14 1.77 15.29
CA LYS A 221 -6.63 0.40 15.42
C LYS A 221 -7.26 -0.59 14.45
N CYS A 222 -7.92 -0.10 13.41
CA CYS A 222 -8.56 -0.93 12.37
C CYS A 222 -8.34 -0.31 10.99
N THR A 223 -8.31 -1.13 9.96
CA THR A 223 -8.20 -0.69 8.56
C THR A 223 -9.54 -0.74 7.84
N THR A 224 -10.51 -1.51 8.35
CA THR A 224 -11.93 -1.45 7.95
C THR A 224 -12.79 -1.19 9.17
N ASP A 225 -13.78 -0.30 9.01
CA ASP A 225 -14.58 0.19 10.11
C ASP A 225 -16.04 0.38 9.70
N HIS A 226 -16.87 -0.62 10.01
CA HIS A 226 -18.31 -0.58 9.73
C HIS A 226 -19.10 0.25 10.76
N ARG A 227 -18.45 0.82 11.77
CA ARG A 227 -19.09 1.70 12.76
C ARG A 227 -19.05 3.15 12.33
N PHE A 228 -17.92 3.62 11.79
CA PHE A 228 -17.67 5.05 11.61
C PHE A 228 -17.26 5.45 10.18
N CYS A 229 -16.91 4.49 9.31
CA CYS A 229 -16.64 4.80 7.90
C CYS A 229 -17.96 5.05 7.16
N ASP A 230 -18.10 6.24 6.59
CA ASP A 230 -19.32 6.63 5.89
C ASP A 230 -19.49 6.02 4.51
N MET A 231 -18.53 5.24 4.04
CA MET A 231 -18.62 4.43 2.82
C MET A 231 -19.16 3.01 3.04
N HIS A 232 -19.46 2.65 4.29
CA HIS A 232 -20.23 1.46 4.67
C HIS A 232 -21.61 1.87 5.13
N GLU A 233 -22.54 0.93 5.14
CA GLU A 233 -23.75 1.06 5.94
C GLU A 233 -23.33 1.04 7.41
N GLN A 234 -23.44 2.20 8.05
CA GLN A 234 -22.95 2.37 9.42
C GLN A 234 -23.82 1.61 10.41
N ASN A 235 -23.18 0.77 11.22
CA ASN A 235 -23.82 -0.01 12.27
C ASN A 235 -23.03 0.18 13.58
N PRO A 236 -23.62 0.68 14.66
CA PRO A 236 -22.94 0.84 15.97
C PRO A 236 -22.25 -0.44 16.47
N ASN A 237 -22.80 -1.61 16.11
CA ASN A 237 -22.22 -2.92 16.42
C ASN A 237 -21.41 -3.51 15.26
N GLY A 238 -21.10 -2.71 14.24
CA GLY A 238 -20.35 -3.12 13.08
C GLY A 238 -18.93 -3.60 13.41
N SER A 239 -18.39 -4.43 12.55
CA SER A 239 -17.04 -4.97 12.73
C SER A 239 -15.98 -3.92 12.47
N GLN A 240 -14.91 -3.98 13.25
CA GLN A 240 -13.65 -3.26 13.03
C GLN A 240 -12.55 -4.30 12.89
N LYS A 241 -11.80 -4.27 11.79
CA LYS A 241 -10.78 -5.29 11.48
C LYS A 241 -9.50 -4.62 10.96
N VAL A 242 -8.37 -5.27 11.19
CA VAL A 242 -7.11 -5.00 10.48
C VAL A 242 -6.96 -6.11 9.44
N ILE A 243 -7.06 -5.77 8.17
CA ILE A 243 -6.90 -6.69 7.02
C ILE A 243 -5.90 -6.17 6.00
N ASP A 244 -5.52 -4.90 6.13
CA ASP A 244 -4.49 -4.24 5.34
C ASP A 244 -3.20 -4.16 6.14
N PHE A 245 -2.06 -4.43 5.51
CA PHE A 245 -0.78 -4.52 6.21
C PHE A 245 0.37 -3.89 5.43
N VAL A 246 1.39 -3.52 6.20
CA VAL A 246 2.77 -3.36 5.78
C VAL A 246 3.59 -4.36 6.60
N LEU A 247 3.80 -5.55 6.06
CA LEU A 247 4.58 -6.61 6.69
C LEU A 247 6.03 -6.51 6.25
N GLU A 248 6.97 -6.79 7.16
CA GLU A 248 8.38 -6.91 6.83
C GLU A 248 8.80 -8.37 6.71
N ARG A 249 9.60 -8.70 5.71
CA ARG A 249 10.22 -10.03 5.61
C ARG A 249 11.28 -10.20 6.70
N ASN A 250 11.28 -11.36 7.36
CA ASN A 250 12.28 -11.72 8.35
C ASN A 250 13.57 -12.14 7.63
N ASN A 251 14.47 -11.17 7.40
CA ASN A 251 15.78 -11.37 6.83
C ASN A 251 16.83 -10.47 7.52
N SER A 252 18.11 -10.62 7.18
CA SER A 252 19.20 -9.86 7.79
C SER A 252 19.19 -8.36 7.45
N ALA A 253 18.52 -7.97 6.39
CA ALA A 253 18.44 -6.59 5.90
C ALA A 253 17.24 -5.81 6.43
N ARG A 254 16.40 -6.42 7.28
CA ARG A 254 15.23 -5.74 7.85
C ARG A 254 15.60 -4.47 8.60
N PRO A 255 14.71 -3.49 8.68
CA PRO A 255 14.92 -2.28 9.45
C PRO A 255 15.15 -2.57 10.94
N VAL A 256 15.88 -1.68 11.62
CA VAL A 256 16.07 -1.76 13.08
C VAL A 256 14.82 -1.30 13.82
N ASN A 257 14.02 -0.42 13.18
CA ASN A 257 12.77 0.09 13.76
C ASN A 257 11.72 0.28 12.68
N ILE A 258 10.48 -0.12 12.97
CA ILE A 258 9.31 0.16 12.13
C ILE A 258 8.16 0.65 13.01
N LYS A 259 7.70 1.86 12.74
CA LYS A 259 6.46 2.40 13.33
C LYS A 259 5.35 2.31 12.29
N ARG A 260 4.22 1.76 12.69
CA ARG A 260 3.02 1.65 11.85
C ARG A 260 1.86 2.39 12.48
N GLU A 261 1.10 3.10 11.67
CA GLU A 261 -0.15 3.76 12.09
C GLU A 261 -1.20 3.64 11.00
N VAL A 262 -2.45 3.75 11.40
CA VAL A 262 -3.57 3.82 10.45
C VAL A 262 -3.94 5.29 10.23
N ARG A 263 -4.06 5.68 8.96
CA ARG A 263 -4.48 7.01 8.53
C ARG A 263 -5.83 6.96 7.84
N ARG A 264 -6.74 7.79 8.29
CA ARG A 264 -8.06 7.97 7.71
C ARG A 264 -8.08 9.28 6.92
N TYR A 265 -8.20 9.18 5.59
CA TYR A 265 -8.25 10.35 4.72
C TYR A 265 -9.70 10.73 4.45
N ARG A 266 -10.05 11.99 4.75
CA ARG A 266 -11.41 12.49 4.63
C ARG A 266 -11.43 13.83 3.92
N GLN A 267 -12.35 13.95 2.97
CA GLN A 267 -12.74 15.20 2.32
C GLN A 267 -14.12 15.00 1.71
N ALA A 268 -15.10 15.86 2.06
CA ALA A 268 -16.45 15.73 1.55
C ALA A 268 -16.48 15.69 0.02
N TRP A 269 -17.09 14.66 -0.56
CA TRP A 269 -17.27 14.48 -2.00
C TRP A 269 -18.73 14.39 -2.42
N ASP A 270 -19.63 14.26 -1.47
CA ASP A 270 -21.06 14.52 -1.61
C ASP A 270 -21.68 14.99 -0.26
N LYS A 271 -23.03 15.04 -0.19
CA LYS A 271 -23.73 15.53 1.01
C LYS A 271 -23.63 14.59 2.22
N LYS A 272 -23.31 13.32 2.01
CA LYS A 272 -23.32 12.27 3.03
C LYS A 272 -21.95 11.69 3.33
N HIS A 273 -21.02 11.77 2.36
CA HIS A 273 -19.76 11.05 2.43
C HIS A 273 -18.54 11.97 2.40
N ALA A 274 -17.60 11.68 3.26
CA ALA A 274 -16.31 12.36 3.34
C ALA A 274 -15.14 11.39 3.35
N ASP A 275 -15.33 10.13 3.74
CA ASP A 275 -14.27 9.12 3.67
C ASP A 275 -13.87 8.87 2.21
N LEU A 276 -12.56 8.89 1.95
CA LEU A 276 -12.04 8.74 0.59
C LEU A 276 -11.86 7.27 0.17
N SER A 277 -12.05 6.33 1.09
CA SER A 277 -12.20 4.89 0.87
C SER A 277 -12.95 4.25 2.03
N ASP A 278 -13.47 3.05 1.82
CA ASP A 278 -14.02 2.19 2.87
C ASP A 278 -12.92 1.46 3.67
N HIS A 279 -11.67 1.55 3.22
CA HIS A 279 -10.50 1.17 3.97
C HIS A 279 -9.73 2.41 4.44
N TYR A 280 -9.10 2.32 5.61
CA TYR A 280 -8.11 3.26 6.09
C TYR A 280 -6.71 2.79 5.69
N ALA A 281 -5.83 3.73 5.39
CA ALA A 281 -4.48 3.42 4.94
C ALA A 281 -3.57 2.98 6.08
N VAL A 282 -2.68 2.02 5.82
CA VAL A 282 -1.56 1.70 6.72
C VAL A 282 -0.34 2.51 6.29
N TYR A 283 0.15 3.35 7.18
CA TYR A 283 1.37 4.12 7.01
C TYR A 283 2.48 3.52 7.87
N ALA A 284 3.66 3.33 7.31
CA ALA A 284 4.82 2.80 8.01
C ALA A 284 6.05 3.67 7.80
N VAL A 285 6.81 3.89 8.87
CA VAL A 285 8.14 4.51 8.85
C VAL A 285 9.15 3.45 9.23
N CYS A 286 10.01 3.10 8.29
CA CYS A 286 11.07 2.11 8.43
C CYS A 286 12.41 2.83 8.59
N GLU A 287 13.22 2.42 9.57
CA GLU A 287 14.52 3.04 9.90
C GLU A 287 15.60 1.95 9.94
N TRP A 288 16.80 2.24 9.34
CA TRP A 288 17.96 1.35 9.29
C TRP A 288 19.16 1.92 10.02
#